data_84a15daf55a07fd3516a8a5297e29111
#
_entry.id   84a15daf55a07fd3516a8a5297e29111
#
_cell.length_a   1.000
_cell.length_b   1.000
_cell.length_c   1.000
_cell.angle_alpha   90.00
_cell.angle_beta   90.00
_cell.angle_gamma   90.00
#
_symmetry.space_group_name_H-M   'P 1'
#
loop_
_entity.id
_entity.type
_entity.pdbx_description
1 polymer ?
#
loop_
_entity_poly.entity_id
_entity_poly.type
_entity_poly.pdbx_seq_one_letter_code
_entity_poly.pdbx_strand_id
1 'polypeptide(L)'
;MSGFPARKLEDLERLLERAAREHSPVALASSLSAEDMVITDAILGRGLGIEIFTLDTGRLHSDTLDVVSAIRERYGYEVKVFSPDAAAVSEYVAGFGLDGFYESVELRKRCCHIRKVEPLARALAGKRAWITGQRREQAASRRDLAGREFDALHGLEKFNPLATWSEAEVWQYLRAQRVPYNRLHDQGYRSIGCAPCTRPVMPGEDVRAGRWWWEDSAKKECGLHITPDGRVVRAKVPA
;
A
#
# COMPACT_ATOMS: atom_id res chain seq x y z
N MET A 1 -16.21 -22.28 15.27
CA MET A 1 -15.56 -21.37 14.30
C MET A 1 -16.40 -20.10 14.26
N SER A 2 -15.98 -19.01 14.89
CA SER A 2 -16.67 -17.73 14.77
C SER A 2 -16.46 -17.26 13.32
N GLY A 3 -17.55 -17.23 12.54
CA GLY A 3 -17.52 -16.80 11.15
C GLY A 3 -16.95 -15.37 11.05
N PHE A 4 -16.24 -15.09 9.98
CA PHE A 4 -15.83 -13.73 9.63
C PHE A 4 -17.10 -12.85 9.57
N PRO A 5 -17.04 -11.56 10.03
CA PRO A 5 -18.22 -10.69 10.03
C PRO A 5 -18.75 -10.49 8.59
N ALA A 6 -19.86 -11.15 8.25
CA ALA A 6 -20.44 -11.12 6.90
C ALA A 6 -20.62 -9.69 6.37
N ARG A 7 -21.08 -8.77 7.22
CA ARG A 7 -21.29 -7.37 6.87
C ARG A 7 -20.00 -6.66 6.37
N LYS A 8 -18.85 -6.97 6.95
CA LYS A 8 -17.58 -6.35 6.52
C LYS A 8 -17.14 -6.86 5.15
N LEU A 9 -17.40 -8.14 4.86
CA LEU A 9 -17.15 -8.70 3.55
C LEU A 9 -18.08 -8.07 2.50
N GLU A 10 -19.37 -7.96 2.80
CA GLU A 10 -20.34 -7.27 1.93
C GLU A 10 -19.96 -5.81 1.68
N ASP A 11 -19.47 -5.09 2.69
CA ASP A 11 -19.02 -3.70 2.56
C ASP A 11 -17.77 -3.60 1.66
N LEU A 12 -16.80 -4.52 1.82
CA LEU A 12 -15.62 -4.62 0.95
C LEU A 12 -16.05 -4.84 -0.51
N GLU A 13 -16.85 -5.86 -0.75
CA GLU A 13 -17.31 -6.25 -2.09
C GLU A 13 -18.09 -5.11 -2.75
N ARG A 14 -19.03 -4.51 -2.04
CA ARG A 14 -19.82 -3.38 -2.54
C ARG A 14 -18.96 -2.18 -2.94
N LEU A 15 -17.92 -1.84 -2.15
CA LEU A 15 -17.01 -0.75 -2.49
C LEU A 15 -16.19 -1.06 -3.73
N LEU A 16 -15.69 -2.30 -3.88
CA LEU A 16 -14.93 -2.72 -5.05
C LEU A 16 -15.81 -2.74 -6.32
N GLU A 17 -17.01 -3.29 -6.23
CA GLU A 17 -17.98 -3.28 -7.34
C GLU A 17 -18.34 -1.85 -7.77
N ARG A 18 -18.57 -0.98 -6.79
CA ARG A 18 -18.84 0.44 -7.06
C ARG A 18 -17.67 1.11 -7.77
N ALA A 19 -16.43 0.90 -7.30
CA ALA A 19 -15.24 1.43 -7.92
C ALA A 19 -15.14 0.96 -9.39
N ALA A 20 -15.29 -0.35 -9.63
CA ALA A 20 -15.22 -0.93 -10.96
C ALA A 20 -16.29 -0.41 -11.91
N ARG A 21 -17.55 -0.27 -11.44
CA ARG A 21 -18.69 0.14 -12.27
C ARG A 21 -18.71 1.63 -12.53
N GLU A 22 -18.46 2.48 -11.52
CA GLU A 22 -18.70 3.92 -11.58
C GLU A 22 -17.44 4.72 -11.93
N HIS A 23 -16.25 4.16 -11.70
CA HIS A 23 -14.98 4.87 -11.79
C HIS A 23 -13.92 4.19 -12.67
N SER A 24 -14.33 3.27 -13.56
CA SER A 24 -13.37 2.66 -14.49
C SER A 24 -12.77 3.71 -15.46
N PRO A 25 -11.46 3.64 -15.79
CA PRO A 25 -10.49 2.63 -15.35
C PRO A 25 -10.02 2.88 -13.90
N VAL A 26 -9.99 1.81 -13.10
CA VAL A 26 -9.58 1.83 -11.70
C VAL A 26 -8.41 0.86 -11.46
N ALA A 27 -7.55 1.17 -10.51
CA ALA A 27 -6.43 0.31 -10.18
C ALA A 27 -6.24 0.15 -8.66
N LEU A 28 -5.82 -1.05 -8.22
CA LEU A 28 -5.30 -1.31 -6.89
C LEU A 28 -3.79 -1.02 -6.88
N ALA A 29 -3.37 -0.08 -6.04
CA ALA A 29 -1.96 0.14 -5.73
C ALA A 29 -1.55 -0.82 -4.60
N SER A 30 -1.05 -2.00 -4.98
CA SER A 30 -0.68 -3.05 -4.04
C SER A 30 0.75 -2.89 -3.54
N SER A 31 0.92 -2.80 -2.23
CA SER A 31 2.23 -2.93 -1.58
C SER A 31 2.62 -4.39 -1.34
N LEU A 32 1.77 -5.34 -1.73
CA LEU A 32 1.90 -6.78 -1.49
C LEU A 32 1.92 -7.15 0.01
N SER A 33 1.45 -6.24 0.87
CA SER A 33 1.25 -6.51 2.30
C SER A 33 -0.11 -7.16 2.55
N ALA A 34 -0.34 -7.61 3.77
CA ALA A 34 -1.52 -8.39 4.16
C ALA A 34 -2.86 -7.80 3.70
N GLU A 35 -3.04 -6.49 3.90
CA GLU A 35 -4.27 -5.77 3.52
C GLU A 35 -4.51 -5.80 2.01
N ASP A 36 -3.46 -5.54 1.23
CA ASP A 36 -3.56 -5.51 -0.23
C ASP A 36 -3.84 -6.90 -0.79
N MET A 37 -3.40 -7.95 -0.09
CA MET A 37 -3.70 -9.33 -0.48
C MET A 37 -5.16 -9.71 -0.23
N VAL A 38 -5.82 -9.18 0.82
CA VAL A 38 -7.28 -9.31 1.01
C VAL A 38 -8.02 -8.68 -0.16
N ILE A 39 -7.62 -7.47 -0.57
CA ILE A 39 -8.25 -6.75 -1.69
C ILE A 39 -7.98 -7.47 -3.01
N THR A 40 -6.77 -7.96 -3.23
CA THR A 40 -6.38 -8.73 -4.41
C THR A 40 -7.25 -9.97 -4.56
N ASP A 41 -7.44 -10.75 -3.49
CA ASP A 41 -8.30 -11.94 -3.49
C ASP A 41 -9.76 -11.58 -3.82
N ALA A 42 -10.29 -10.53 -3.20
CA ALA A 42 -11.66 -10.08 -3.46
C ALA A 42 -11.87 -9.60 -4.92
N ILE A 43 -10.89 -8.89 -5.50
CA ILE A 43 -10.92 -8.44 -6.90
C ILE A 43 -10.89 -9.63 -7.85
N LEU A 44 -9.91 -10.53 -7.68
CA LEU A 44 -9.65 -11.62 -8.62
C LEU A 44 -10.67 -12.74 -8.46
N GLY A 45 -11.08 -13.07 -7.23
CA GLY A 45 -12.09 -14.07 -6.94
C GLY A 45 -13.48 -13.72 -7.51
N ARG A 46 -13.77 -12.43 -7.71
CA ARG A 46 -15.03 -11.94 -8.29
C ARG A 46 -14.90 -11.52 -9.76
N GLY A 47 -13.70 -11.60 -10.34
CA GLY A 47 -13.46 -11.22 -11.74
C GLY A 47 -13.73 -9.73 -12.01
N LEU A 48 -13.52 -8.86 -11.03
CA LEU A 48 -13.70 -7.42 -11.21
C LEU A 48 -12.62 -6.86 -12.17
N GLY A 49 -13.03 -6.02 -13.11
CA GLY A 49 -12.14 -5.39 -14.10
C GLY A 49 -11.24 -4.30 -13.51
N ILE A 50 -10.59 -4.59 -12.39
CA ILE A 50 -9.70 -3.69 -11.65
C ILE A 50 -8.26 -4.11 -11.90
N GLU A 51 -7.45 -3.19 -12.43
CA GLU A 51 -6.03 -3.43 -12.62
C GLU A 51 -5.31 -3.51 -11.27
N ILE A 52 -4.38 -4.46 -11.12
CA ILE A 52 -3.53 -4.55 -9.93
C ILE A 52 -2.10 -4.23 -10.35
N PHE A 53 -1.49 -3.27 -9.66
CA PHE A 53 -0.08 -2.96 -9.87
C PHE A 53 0.69 -2.87 -8.55
N THR A 54 1.99 -3.04 -8.64
CA THR A 54 2.93 -2.81 -7.54
C THR A 54 4.09 -1.91 -7.98
N LEU A 55 4.75 -1.31 -7.00
CA LEU A 55 5.94 -0.48 -7.21
C LEU A 55 7.19 -1.27 -6.79
N ASP A 56 7.96 -1.75 -7.77
CA ASP A 56 9.29 -2.27 -7.47
C ASP A 56 10.27 -1.11 -7.34
N THR A 57 10.65 -0.80 -6.14
CA THR A 57 11.58 0.29 -5.83
C THR A 57 13.04 -0.02 -6.14
N GLY A 58 13.35 -1.25 -6.56
CA GLY A 58 14.71 -1.78 -6.67
C GLY A 58 15.38 -1.99 -5.31
N ARG A 59 14.62 -1.90 -4.21
CA ARG A 59 15.09 -2.07 -2.82
C ARG A 59 14.07 -2.83 -1.97
N LEU A 60 13.17 -3.61 -2.58
CA LEU A 60 12.24 -4.46 -1.87
C LEU A 60 12.96 -5.70 -1.30
N HIS A 61 12.36 -6.31 -0.28
CA HIS A 61 12.74 -7.66 0.14
C HIS A 61 12.38 -8.68 -0.95
N SER A 62 13.18 -9.75 -1.09
CA SER A 62 12.84 -10.87 -1.98
C SER A 62 11.47 -11.46 -1.67
N ASP A 63 11.18 -11.69 -0.39
CA ASP A 63 9.86 -12.18 0.07
C ASP A 63 8.68 -11.32 -0.43
N THR A 64 8.91 -10.01 -0.63
CA THR A 64 7.86 -9.13 -1.20
C THR A 64 7.68 -9.39 -2.69
N LEU A 65 8.75 -9.63 -3.42
CA LEU A 65 8.68 -9.96 -4.85
C LEU A 65 8.10 -11.36 -5.08
N ASP A 66 8.36 -12.31 -4.17
CA ASP A 66 7.78 -13.66 -4.22
C ASP A 66 6.25 -13.66 -4.18
N VAL A 67 5.62 -12.65 -3.55
CA VAL A 67 4.16 -12.50 -3.54
C VAL A 67 3.60 -12.28 -4.95
N VAL A 68 4.34 -11.61 -5.84
CA VAL A 68 3.93 -11.43 -7.25
C VAL A 68 3.80 -12.79 -7.93
N SER A 69 4.78 -13.67 -7.73
CA SER A 69 4.75 -15.05 -8.24
C SER A 69 3.59 -15.85 -7.64
N ALA A 70 3.36 -15.71 -6.34
CA ALA A 70 2.25 -16.38 -5.66
C ALA A 70 0.86 -15.93 -6.16
N ILE A 71 0.71 -14.66 -6.53
CA ILE A 71 -0.53 -14.15 -7.16
C ILE A 71 -0.73 -14.81 -8.53
N ARG A 72 0.33 -14.87 -9.34
CA ARG A 72 0.27 -15.52 -10.65
C ARG A 72 -0.08 -17.00 -10.54
N GLU A 73 0.57 -17.74 -9.63
CA GLU A 73 0.32 -19.15 -9.40
C GLU A 73 -1.11 -19.44 -8.96
N ARG A 74 -1.64 -18.61 -8.03
CA ARG A 74 -2.97 -18.85 -7.46
C ARG A 74 -4.12 -18.39 -8.34
N TYR A 75 -3.98 -17.23 -9.00
CA TYR A 75 -5.09 -16.57 -9.71
C TYR A 75 -4.89 -16.50 -11.22
N GLY A 76 -3.73 -16.89 -11.75
CA GLY A 76 -3.41 -16.72 -13.17
C GLY A 76 -3.30 -15.26 -13.61
N TYR A 77 -3.07 -14.34 -12.66
CA TYR A 77 -3.07 -12.89 -12.89
C TYR A 77 -1.65 -12.32 -12.90
N GLU A 78 -1.33 -11.53 -13.93
CA GLU A 78 -0.05 -10.83 -14.02
C GLU A 78 -0.17 -9.43 -13.41
N VAL A 79 0.46 -9.24 -12.24
CA VAL A 79 0.53 -7.93 -11.57
C VAL A 79 1.42 -7.01 -12.39
N LYS A 80 0.96 -5.80 -12.72
CA LYS A 80 1.81 -4.80 -13.36
C LYS A 80 2.86 -4.27 -12.39
N VAL A 81 4.11 -4.23 -12.83
CA VAL A 81 5.24 -3.74 -12.01
C VAL A 81 5.73 -2.42 -12.56
N PHE A 82 5.71 -1.38 -11.74
CA PHE A 82 6.27 -0.07 -12.07
C PHE A 82 7.58 0.14 -11.32
N SER A 83 8.66 0.36 -12.06
CA SER A 83 10.00 0.63 -11.52
C SER A 83 10.34 2.10 -11.65
N PRO A 84 11.25 2.63 -10.80
CA PRO A 84 11.73 4.00 -10.90
C PRO A 84 12.53 4.22 -12.20
N ASP A 85 12.63 5.47 -12.63
CA ASP A 85 13.52 5.86 -13.72
C ASP A 85 14.98 5.57 -13.35
N ALA A 86 15.68 4.84 -14.22
CA ALA A 86 17.03 4.39 -13.95
C ALA A 86 18.04 5.55 -13.90
N ALA A 87 17.83 6.60 -14.71
CA ALA A 87 18.71 7.77 -14.72
C ALA A 87 18.56 8.56 -13.41
N ALA A 88 17.33 8.78 -12.94
CA ALA A 88 17.07 9.46 -11.67
C ALA A 88 17.62 8.68 -10.46
N VAL A 89 17.55 7.34 -10.49
CA VAL A 89 18.16 6.49 -9.47
C VAL A 89 19.69 6.63 -9.50
N SER A 90 20.30 6.59 -10.69
CA SER A 90 21.75 6.71 -10.85
C SER A 90 22.26 8.07 -10.39
N GLU A 91 21.56 9.16 -10.72
CA GLU A 91 21.86 10.51 -10.26
C GLU A 91 21.83 10.61 -8.73
N TYR A 92 20.76 10.06 -8.11
CA TYR A 92 20.65 10.05 -6.65
C TYR A 92 21.83 9.30 -6.00
N VAL A 93 22.14 8.10 -6.52
CA VAL A 93 23.23 7.27 -5.99
C VAL A 93 24.60 7.91 -6.20
N ALA A 94 24.85 8.54 -7.35
CA ALA A 94 26.10 9.25 -7.61
C ALA A 94 26.29 10.47 -6.68
N GLY A 95 25.21 11.19 -6.36
CA GLY A 95 25.29 12.37 -5.51
C GLY A 95 25.32 12.07 -4.01
N PHE A 96 24.68 11.00 -3.55
CA PHE A 96 24.42 10.74 -2.13
C PHE A 96 24.74 9.33 -1.66
N GLY A 97 25.23 8.49 -2.54
CA GLY A 97 25.47 7.07 -2.25
C GLY A 97 24.18 6.24 -2.27
N LEU A 98 24.36 4.91 -2.27
CA LEU A 98 23.27 3.95 -2.30
C LEU A 98 22.35 4.08 -1.07
N ASP A 99 22.89 4.44 0.08
CA ASP A 99 22.23 4.50 1.38
C ASP A 99 22.11 5.93 1.93
N GLY A 100 22.28 6.96 1.09
CA GLY A 100 22.20 8.37 1.48
C GLY A 100 20.88 8.76 2.17
N PHE A 101 19.82 7.96 2.03
CA PHE A 101 18.54 8.16 2.75
C PHE A 101 18.65 8.01 4.28
N TYR A 102 19.75 7.50 4.81
CA TYR A 102 20.01 7.48 6.26
C TYR A 102 20.52 8.82 6.78
N GLU A 103 21.12 9.67 5.92
CA GLU A 103 21.81 10.89 6.33
C GLU A 103 20.84 12.00 6.74
N SER A 104 19.68 12.10 6.07
CA SER A 104 18.67 13.09 6.42
C SER A 104 17.25 12.68 5.97
N VAL A 105 16.24 13.30 6.61
CA VAL A 105 14.83 13.15 6.23
C VAL A 105 14.60 13.62 4.80
N GLU A 106 15.29 14.68 4.37
CA GLU A 106 15.19 15.25 3.02
C GLU A 106 15.70 14.26 1.98
N LEU A 107 16.86 13.66 2.20
CA LEU A 107 17.42 12.65 1.30
C LEU A 107 16.55 11.39 1.27
N ARG A 108 16.01 10.98 2.42
CA ARG A 108 15.04 9.88 2.46
C ARG A 108 13.77 10.22 1.65
N LYS A 109 13.23 11.42 1.79
CA LYS A 109 12.06 11.88 1.01
C LYS A 109 12.39 11.90 -0.49
N ARG A 110 13.57 12.39 -0.89
CA ARG A 110 14.04 12.39 -2.29
C ARG A 110 14.14 10.96 -2.83
N CYS A 111 14.72 10.02 -2.08
CA CYS A 111 14.77 8.61 -2.43
C CYS A 111 13.35 8.04 -2.62
N CYS A 112 12.43 8.30 -1.68
CA CYS A 112 11.03 7.87 -1.78
C CYS A 112 10.32 8.51 -2.98
N HIS A 113 10.60 9.77 -3.30
CA HIS A 113 10.02 10.44 -4.46
C HIS A 113 10.41 9.71 -5.74
N ILE A 114 11.71 9.51 -5.98
CA ILE A 114 12.23 8.84 -7.17
C ILE A 114 11.70 7.40 -7.27
N ARG A 115 11.71 6.66 -6.15
CA ARG A 115 11.45 5.22 -6.18
C ARG A 115 9.98 4.84 -5.99
N LYS A 116 9.11 5.77 -5.58
CA LYS A 116 7.71 5.48 -5.26
C LYS A 116 6.74 6.52 -5.80
N VAL A 117 6.96 7.81 -5.51
CA VAL A 117 5.97 8.86 -5.83
C VAL A 117 5.85 9.05 -7.34
N GLU A 118 6.95 9.16 -8.03
CA GLU A 118 6.98 9.27 -9.49
C GLU A 118 6.43 8.01 -10.17
N PRO A 119 6.87 6.77 -9.83
CA PRO A 119 6.27 5.57 -10.40
C PRO A 119 4.76 5.41 -10.11
N LEU A 120 4.30 5.84 -8.92
CA LEU A 120 2.87 5.86 -8.61
C LEU A 120 2.12 6.81 -9.54
N ALA A 121 2.64 8.02 -9.77
CA ALA A 121 2.00 8.97 -10.67
C ALA A 121 1.87 8.40 -12.10
N ARG A 122 2.90 7.70 -12.60
CA ARG A 122 2.82 7.00 -13.90
C ARG A 122 1.78 5.87 -13.88
N ALA A 123 1.72 5.09 -12.82
CA ALA A 123 0.76 4.00 -12.70
C ALA A 123 -0.70 4.49 -12.64
N LEU A 124 -0.91 5.66 -12.04
CA LEU A 124 -2.23 6.28 -11.91
C LEU A 124 -2.64 7.12 -13.14
N ALA A 125 -1.73 7.38 -14.07
CA ALA A 125 -2.03 8.15 -15.27
C ALA A 125 -3.19 7.51 -16.07
N GLY A 126 -4.21 8.32 -16.40
CA GLY A 126 -5.39 7.87 -17.13
C GLY A 126 -6.39 7.04 -16.30
N LYS A 127 -6.16 6.82 -15.00
CA LYS A 127 -7.15 6.23 -14.10
C LYS A 127 -8.19 7.26 -13.66
N ARG A 128 -9.37 6.80 -13.27
CA ARG A 128 -10.43 7.63 -12.68
C ARG A 128 -10.54 7.42 -11.17
N ALA A 129 -10.06 6.28 -10.70
CA ALA A 129 -9.96 5.97 -9.28
C ALA A 129 -8.79 5.03 -8.99
N TRP A 130 -8.41 4.98 -7.72
CA TRP A 130 -7.47 3.99 -7.21
C TRP A 130 -7.91 3.43 -5.86
N ILE A 131 -7.39 2.27 -5.51
CA ILE A 131 -7.73 1.52 -4.31
C ILE A 131 -6.46 1.33 -3.48
N THR A 132 -6.58 1.41 -2.16
CA THR A 132 -5.49 1.16 -1.22
C THR A 132 -5.93 0.26 -0.08
N GLY A 133 -4.99 -0.49 0.51
CA GLY A 133 -5.19 -1.30 1.72
C GLY A 133 -5.07 -0.51 3.02
N GLN A 134 -5.30 0.80 3.02
CA GLN A 134 -5.18 1.60 4.24
C GLN A 134 -6.29 1.27 5.25
N ARG A 135 -5.91 1.23 6.54
CA ARG A 135 -6.82 1.02 7.69
C ARG A 135 -6.62 2.11 8.74
N ARG A 136 -7.69 2.41 9.47
CA ARG A 136 -7.66 3.41 10.57
C ARG A 136 -6.67 3.04 11.67
N GLU A 137 -6.59 1.75 12.00
CA GLU A 137 -5.69 1.26 13.06
C GLU A 137 -4.20 1.36 12.76
N GLN A 138 -3.81 1.56 11.50
CA GLN A 138 -2.39 1.54 11.12
C GLN A 138 -1.59 2.74 11.61
N ALA A 139 -2.23 3.89 11.84
CA ALA A 139 -1.57 5.10 12.32
C ALA A 139 -2.59 6.11 12.86
N ALA A 140 -2.18 6.93 13.81
CA ALA A 140 -3.01 8.01 14.36
C ALA A 140 -3.48 9.00 13.27
N SER A 141 -2.62 9.25 12.26
CA SER A 141 -2.94 10.08 11.08
C SER A 141 -4.07 9.52 10.21
N ARG A 142 -4.46 8.25 10.40
CA ARG A 142 -5.51 7.56 9.62
C ARG A 142 -6.81 7.36 10.39
N ARG A 143 -6.94 7.90 11.60
CA ARG A 143 -8.13 7.70 12.46
C ARG A 143 -9.45 7.99 11.76
N ASP A 144 -9.48 9.04 10.94
CA ASP A 144 -10.69 9.50 10.21
C ASP A 144 -10.72 9.04 8.75
N LEU A 145 -9.95 7.99 8.40
CA LEU A 145 -9.90 7.46 7.05
C LEU A 145 -11.30 7.02 6.60
N ALA A 146 -11.77 7.60 5.50
CA ALA A 146 -13.04 7.21 4.89
C ALA A 146 -12.87 5.99 3.97
N GLY A 147 -13.93 5.19 3.79
CA GLY A 147 -13.93 4.10 2.81
C GLY A 147 -13.83 4.59 1.36
N ARG A 148 -14.27 5.85 1.12
CA ARG A 148 -14.13 6.58 -0.14
C ARG A 148 -13.80 8.03 0.17
N GLU A 149 -12.85 8.60 -0.57
CA GLU A 149 -12.44 10.00 -0.47
C GLU A 149 -11.91 10.50 -1.82
N PHE A 150 -11.91 11.80 -2.04
CA PHE A 150 -11.24 12.39 -3.20
C PHE A 150 -9.77 12.64 -2.86
N ASP A 151 -8.88 12.11 -3.68
CA ASP A 151 -7.45 12.36 -3.58
C ASP A 151 -7.07 13.58 -4.42
N ALA A 152 -6.99 14.72 -3.76
CA ALA A 152 -6.66 15.99 -4.42
C ALA A 152 -5.24 16.03 -4.99
N LEU A 153 -4.31 15.21 -4.46
CA LEU A 153 -2.94 15.15 -4.96
C LEU A 153 -2.89 14.54 -6.36
N HIS A 154 -3.69 13.50 -6.60
CA HIS A 154 -3.73 12.80 -7.89
C HIS A 154 -4.94 13.19 -8.75
N GLY A 155 -5.90 13.95 -8.19
CA GLY A 155 -7.14 14.32 -8.88
C GLY A 155 -8.08 13.14 -9.13
N LEU A 156 -8.05 12.13 -8.27
CA LEU A 156 -8.75 10.86 -8.44
C LEU A 156 -9.66 10.53 -7.25
N GLU A 157 -10.70 9.75 -7.50
CA GLU A 157 -11.39 9.06 -6.42
C GLU A 157 -10.49 8.00 -5.80
N LYS A 158 -10.48 7.92 -4.48
CA LYS A 158 -9.70 6.95 -3.71
C LYS A 158 -10.60 6.10 -2.85
N PHE A 159 -10.45 4.80 -2.95
CA PHE A 159 -11.20 3.81 -2.19
C PHE A 159 -10.28 3.12 -1.18
N ASN A 160 -10.72 3.04 0.07
CA ASN A 160 -10.05 2.37 1.17
C ASN A 160 -11.01 1.30 1.75
N PRO A 161 -11.25 0.19 1.04
CA PRO A 161 -12.32 -0.75 1.40
C PRO A 161 -12.10 -1.44 2.75
N LEU A 162 -10.86 -1.47 3.24
CA LEU A 162 -10.51 -2.02 4.55
C LEU A 162 -10.42 -0.95 5.66
N ALA A 163 -10.88 0.29 5.43
CA ALA A 163 -10.69 1.41 6.38
C ALA A 163 -11.12 1.08 7.82
N THR A 164 -12.18 0.30 8.01
CA THR A 164 -12.74 -0.07 9.32
C THR A 164 -12.30 -1.45 9.82
N TRP A 165 -11.47 -2.19 9.07
CA TRP A 165 -11.03 -3.51 9.46
C TRP A 165 -9.94 -3.43 10.52
N SER A 166 -10.00 -4.34 11.50
CA SER A 166 -8.89 -4.58 12.43
C SER A 166 -7.81 -5.46 11.79
N GLU A 167 -6.61 -5.45 12.36
CA GLU A 167 -5.54 -6.35 11.96
C GLU A 167 -5.96 -7.82 12.12
N ALA A 168 -6.66 -8.14 13.19
CA ALA A 168 -7.17 -9.49 13.44
C ALA A 168 -8.13 -9.97 12.34
N GLU A 169 -9.01 -9.10 11.84
CA GLU A 169 -9.94 -9.42 10.75
C GLU A 169 -9.20 -9.64 9.43
N VAL A 170 -8.17 -8.86 9.13
CA VAL A 170 -7.31 -9.09 7.95
C VAL A 170 -6.70 -10.49 8.01
N TRP A 171 -6.09 -10.86 9.13
CA TRP A 171 -5.48 -12.17 9.31
C TRP A 171 -6.51 -13.31 9.32
N GLN A 172 -7.69 -13.09 9.90
CA GLN A 172 -8.78 -14.08 9.87
C GLN A 172 -9.21 -14.36 8.42
N TYR A 173 -9.35 -13.32 7.59
CA TYR A 173 -9.70 -13.47 6.18
C TYR A 173 -8.62 -14.25 5.41
N LEU A 174 -7.36 -13.80 5.50
CA LEU A 174 -6.25 -14.43 4.78
C LEU A 174 -6.13 -15.92 5.07
N ARG A 175 -6.27 -16.30 6.34
CA ARG A 175 -6.23 -17.72 6.76
C ARG A 175 -7.44 -18.51 6.29
N ALA A 176 -8.66 -17.95 6.43
CA ALA A 176 -9.89 -18.62 6.03
C ALA A 176 -9.94 -18.88 4.52
N GLN A 177 -9.49 -17.91 3.72
CA GLN A 177 -9.47 -18.02 2.26
C GLN A 177 -8.16 -18.62 1.71
N ARG A 178 -7.18 -18.92 2.59
CA ARG A 178 -5.84 -19.40 2.21
C ARG A 178 -5.17 -18.50 1.20
N VAL A 179 -5.33 -17.20 1.37
CA VAL A 179 -4.73 -16.18 0.49
C VAL A 179 -3.22 -16.17 0.71
N PRO A 180 -2.39 -16.16 -0.35
CA PRO A 180 -0.96 -15.99 -0.21
C PRO A 180 -0.65 -14.62 0.39
N TYR A 181 0.37 -14.55 1.24
CA TYR A 181 0.81 -13.31 1.88
C TYR A 181 2.32 -13.27 2.03
N ASN A 182 2.85 -12.09 2.29
CA ASN A 182 4.28 -11.85 2.47
C ASN A 182 4.79 -12.52 3.75
N ARG A 183 5.74 -13.46 3.62
CA ARG A 183 6.30 -14.24 4.73
C ARG A 183 7.05 -13.41 5.77
N LEU A 184 7.46 -12.19 5.44
CA LEU A 184 8.04 -11.27 6.42
C LEU A 184 7.11 -10.99 7.59
N HIS A 185 5.78 -11.12 7.42
CA HIS A 185 4.84 -11.00 8.53
C HIS A 185 5.07 -12.07 9.60
N ASP A 186 5.44 -13.28 9.22
CA ASP A 186 5.76 -14.36 10.16
C ASP A 186 7.08 -14.12 10.92
N GLN A 187 7.91 -13.20 10.40
CA GLN A 187 9.18 -12.77 10.97
C GLN A 187 9.07 -11.48 11.80
N GLY A 188 7.83 -11.05 12.13
CA GLY A 188 7.58 -9.87 12.96
C GLY A 188 7.53 -8.54 12.20
N TYR A 189 7.53 -8.55 10.88
CA TYR A 189 7.35 -7.33 10.09
C TYR A 189 5.86 -6.97 9.99
N ARG A 190 5.35 -6.13 10.88
CA ARG A 190 3.94 -5.72 10.89
C ARG A 190 3.62 -4.62 9.84
N SER A 191 4.62 -3.89 9.38
CA SER A 191 4.52 -2.89 8.31
C SER A 191 5.72 -3.02 7.39
N ILE A 192 5.52 -3.39 6.13
CA ILE A 192 6.58 -3.72 5.18
C ILE A 192 6.80 -2.56 4.20
N GLY A 193 8.05 -2.29 3.86
CA GLY A 193 8.49 -1.36 2.83
C GLY A 193 9.79 -1.81 2.19
N CYS A 194 10.62 -0.87 1.72
CA CYS A 194 11.96 -1.21 1.23
C CYS A 194 12.78 -1.90 2.32
N ALA A 195 13.59 -2.89 1.95
CA ALA A 195 14.41 -3.67 2.87
C ALA A 195 15.27 -2.80 3.81
N PRO A 196 16.04 -1.82 3.33
CA PRO A 196 16.86 -0.98 4.22
C PRO A 196 16.04 -0.02 5.08
N CYS A 197 14.74 0.19 4.78
CA CYS A 197 13.87 1.11 5.50
C CYS A 197 12.90 0.40 6.46
N THR A 198 13.05 -0.90 6.67
CA THR A 198 12.10 -1.69 7.44
C THR A 198 12.82 -2.74 8.28
N ARG A 199 12.48 -2.81 9.58
CA ARG A 199 12.89 -3.88 10.48
C ARG A 199 11.67 -4.57 11.10
N PRO A 200 11.80 -5.78 11.63
CA PRO A 200 10.76 -6.37 12.46
C PRO A 200 10.52 -5.53 13.71
N VAL A 201 9.33 -5.64 14.29
CA VAL A 201 8.94 -4.96 15.54
C VAL A 201 8.82 -5.97 16.67
N MET A 202 9.20 -5.54 17.87
CA MET A 202 9.07 -6.35 19.08
C MET A 202 7.62 -6.35 19.57
N PRO A 203 7.18 -7.38 20.32
CA PRO A 203 5.89 -7.35 21.00
C PRO A 203 5.72 -6.08 21.84
N GLY A 204 4.61 -5.36 21.67
CA GLY A 204 4.33 -4.10 22.34
C GLY A 204 4.82 -2.84 21.64
N GLU A 205 5.67 -2.94 20.62
CA GLU A 205 6.01 -1.79 19.79
C GLU A 205 4.83 -1.39 18.88
N ASP A 206 4.79 -0.11 18.51
CA ASP A 206 3.86 0.39 17.47
C ASP A 206 4.04 -0.38 16.16
N VAL A 207 2.94 -0.63 15.46
CA VAL A 207 2.92 -1.38 14.17
C VAL A 207 3.93 -0.81 13.16
N ARG A 208 4.16 0.50 13.18
CA ARG A 208 5.07 1.19 12.26
C ARG A 208 6.42 1.54 12.89
N ALA A 209 6.73 1.12 14.11
CA ALA A 209 8.01 1.39 14.76
C ALA A 209 9.20 0.89 13.92
N GLY A 210 9.03 -0.20 13.18
CA GLY A 210 10.02 -0.74 12.26
C GLY A 210 10.28 0.09 11.00
N ARG A 211 9.43 1.09 10.67
CA ARG A 211 9.60 1.93 9.48
C ARG A 211 10.49 3.12 9.83
N TRP A 212 11.54 3.34 9.03
CA TRP A 212 12.49 4.43 9.25
C TRP A 212 12.85 4.55 10.74
N TRP A 213 13.26 3.45 11.37
CA TRP A 213 13.47 3.34 12.82
C TRP A 213 14.51 4.31 13.38
N TRP A 214 15.33 4.90 12.51
CA TRP A 214 16.32 5.92 12.83
C TRP A 214 15.76 7.35 12.86
N GLU A 215 14.50 7.56 12.48
CA GLU A 215 13.85 8.87 12.50
C GLU A 215 12.90 9.01 13.70
N ASP A 216 12.65 10.25 14.13
CA ASP A 216 11.64 10.56 15.14
C ASP A 216 10.24 10.14 14.68
N SER A 217 9.45 9.62 15.61
CA SER A 217 8.11 9.07 15.33
C SER A 217 7.16 10.04 14.62
N ALA A 218 7.28 11.35 14.91
CA ALA A 218 6.44 12.40 14.33
C ALA A 218 6.68 12.62 12.81
N LYS A 219 7.77 12.12 12.25
CA LYS A 219 8.18 12.35 10.85
C LYS A 219 8.05 11.13 9.93
N LYS A 220 7.52 10.02 10.46
CA LYS A 220 7.50 8.70 9.80
C LYS A 220 6.34 8.50 8.82
N GLU A 221 6.19 9.37 7.81
CA GLU A 221 5.23 9.13 6.73
C GLU A 221 5.89 9.09 5.35
N CYS A 222 5.37 8.22 4.50
CA CYS A 222 5.77 8.12 3.09
C CYS A 222 5.02 9.19 2.28
N GLY A 223 5.70 9.85 1.35
CA GLY A 223 5.12 10.89 0.48
C GLY A 223 3.99 10.45 -0.46
N LEU A 224 3.61 9.17 -0.45
CA LEU A 224 2.51 8.64 -1.29
C LEU A 224 1.12 9.18 -0.91
N HIS A 225 0.96 9.69 0.32
CA HIS A 225 -0.33 10.11 0.87
C HIS A 225 -0.28 11.49 1.53
N ILE A 226 0.78 12.25 1.29
CA ILE A 226 1.03 13.57 1.86
C ILE A 226 1.49 14.53 0.77
N THR A 227 1.02 15.80 0.86
CA THR A 227 1.53 16.89 0.03
C THR A 227 3.02 17.16 0.28
N PRO A 228 3.70 17.86 -0.64
CA PRO A 228 5.10 18.28 -0.47
C PRO A 228 5.37 19.04 0.82
N ASP A 229 4.38 19.78 1.36
CA ASP A 229 4.44 20.51 2.63
C ASP A 229 4.15 19.64 3.86
N GLY A 230 3.95 18.31 3.68
CA GLY A 230 3.81 17.36 4.77
C GLY A 230 2.38 17.21 5.33
N ARG A 231 1.37 17.81 4.70
CA ARG A 231 -0.02 17.70 5.12
C ARG A 231 -0.70 16.49 4.50
N VAL A 232 -1.47 15.74 5.28
CA VAL A 232 -2.39 14.72 4.75
C VAL A 232 -3.54 15.45 4.09
N VAL A 233 -3.63 15.42 2.76
CA VAL A 233 -4.75 16.03 2.04
C VAL A 233 -5.94 15.09 2.08
N ARG A 234 -6.97 15.53 2.78
CA ARG A 234 -8.29 14.91 2.76
C ARG A 234 -9.30 15.96 2.34
N ALA A 235 -9.77 15.92 1.11
CA ALA A 235 -10.96 16.64 0.72
C ALA A 235 -12.19 15.86 1.22
N LYS A 236 -13.06 16.49 2.01
CA LYS A 236 -14.38 15.92 2.32
C LYS A 236 -15.18 15.88 1.01
N VAL A 237 -15.61 14.70 0.60
CA VAL A 237 -16.61 14.56 -0.46
C VAL A 237 -17.95 15.01 0.13
N PRO A 238 -18.69 15.94 -0.49
CA PRO A 238 -20.08 16.21 -0.10
C PRO A 238 -20.89 14.92 -0.21
N ALA A 239 -21.82 14.76 0.71
CA ALA A 239 -22.69 13.58 0.85
C ALA A 239 -23.55 13.35 -0.41
#